data_81ed77f532449af5c1f0f9a37bb0c91f
#
_entry.id   81ed77f532449af5c1f0f9a37bb0c91f
#
_cell.length_a   1.000
_cell.length_b   1.000
_cell.length_c   1.000
_cell.angle_alpha   90.00
_cell.angle_beta   90.00
_cell.angle_gamma   90.00
#
_symmetry.space_group_name_H-M   'P 1'
#
loop_
_entity.id
_entity.type
_entity.pdbx_description
1 polymer ?
#
loop_
_entity_poly.entity_id
_entity_poly.type
_entity_poly.pdbx_seq_one_letter_code
_entity_poly.pdbx_strand_id
1 'polypeptide(L)'
;AEVASEVPYSTLALSDATIESGSINEWLKANPIPEDKIGQEYTIDLVGGQEYTLDDVIDFADQQVTIRGSKVNHAKIKMTGNASFLTNNGFKLKFADIDCKNLESETLLGTSTTPDEGSQVATGEYVVSNPIMLQGCNVTGLNRYLFYDMNKVKYCIDYLGFSDCNIQVQQNDILVRAAKSSIIRMDIVKSTLWSTQQAGKHFMQISGQRPNKISGRTGAEFNFLNTTFYNIAYSKDFVNWNYYRGQSCVFLNFQNTLFVDCGNNDITNKMQGNANMKHDYKNNAYWYNNAEGKDKYDTTATFSDPQMKNPKKGDFTLSSTEHIAKRIGDPRWLPEEIVE
;
A
#
# COMPACT_ATOMS: atom_id res chain seq x y z
N ALA A 1 2.91 -18.33 9.70
CA ALA A 1 1.89 -17.70 10.53
C ALA A 1 1.17 -16.62 9.75
N GLU A 2 -0.13 -16.69 9.70
CA GLU A 2 -1.03 -15.86 8.90
C GLU A 2 -1.34 -14.53 9.61
N VAL A 3 -0.32 -13.76 9.92
CA VAL A 3 -0.52 -12.50 10.67
C VAL A 3 -1.30 -11.45 9.86
N ALA A 4 -1.19 -11.48 8.53
CA ALA A 4 -1.87 -10.50 7.68
C ALA A 4 -3.31 -10.84 7.31
N SER A 5 -3.80 -12.03 7.62
CA SER A 5 -5.20 -12.38 7.37
C SER A 5 -6.17 -11.83 8.42
N GLU A 6 -5.66 -11.36 9.54
CA GLU A 6 -6.43 -10.87 10.69
C GLU A 6 -6.62 -9.36 10.75
N VAL A 7 -6.45 -8.66 9.63
CA VAL A 7 -6.71 -7.21 9.64
C VAL A 7 -8.20 -6.97 9.80
N PRO A 8 -8.61 -6.20 10.82
CA PRO A 8 -10.01 -5.98 11.11
C PRO A 8 -10.63 -4.99 10.12
N TYR A 9 -10.93 -5.41 8.93
CA TYR A 9 -11.83 -4.67 8.07
C TYR A 9 -13.09 -5.49 7.85
N SER A 10 -14.24 -4.85 8.03
CA SER A 10 -15.52 -5.51 7.82
C SER A 10 -15.65 -5.93 6.36
N THR A 11 -15.64 -7.22 6.11
CA THR A 11 -15.94 -7.79 4.79
C THR A 11 -17.46 -7.94 4.55
N LEU A 12 -18.26 -7.66 5.55
CA LEU A 12 -19.71 -7.90 5.57
C LEU A 12 -20.53 -6.63 5.80
N ALA A 13 -19.93 -5.43 5.72
CA ALA A 13 -20.67 -4.19 5.85
C ALA A 13 -21.75 -4.09 4.77
N LEU A 14 -22.97 -3.82 5.19
CA LEU A 14 -24.07 -3.49 4.29
C LEU A 14 -23.78 -2.15 3.61
N SER A 15 -24.27 -2.00 2.38
CA SER A 15 -24.18 -0.72 1.66
C SER A 15 -25.08 0.32 2.31
N ASP A 16 -24.53 1.50 2.58
CA ASP A 16 -25.29 2.66 3.04
C ASP A 16 -25.81 3.48 1.85
N ALA A 17 -25.12 3.46 0.74
CA ALA A 17 -25.46 4.18 -0.48
C ALA A 17 -24.85 3.53 -1.72
N THR A 18 -25.41 3.87 -2.88
CA THR A 18 -24.89 3.41 -4.19
C THR A 18 -24.76 4.61 -5.12
N ILE A 19 -23.58 4.71 -5.75
CA ILE A 19 -23.38 5.64 -6.87
C ILE A 19 -23.60 4.84 -8.17
N GLU A 20 -24.61 5.18 -8.95
CA GLU A 20 -24.98 4.43 -10.14
C GLU A 20 -23.97 4.62 -11.29
N SER A 21 -23.48 5.84 -11.48
CA SER A 21 -22.51 6.20 -12.50
C SER A 21 -22.01 7.64 -12.33
N GLY A 22 -21.04 8.05 -13.13
CA GLY A 22 -20.66 9.44 -13.31
C GLY A 22 -19.60 9.93 -12.33
N SER A 23 -19.70 11.21 -11.95
CA SER A 23 -18.72 11.87 -11.09
C SER A 23 -18.93 11.52 -9.62
N ILE A 24 -17.90 10.94 -8.99
CA ILE A 24 -17.91 10.66 -7.55
C ILE A 24 -17.91 11.97 -6.76
N ASN A 25 -17.18 12.99 -7.20
CA ASN A 25 -17.16 14.31 -6.54
C ASN A 25 -18.55 14.95 -6.50
N GLU A 26 -19.25 15.00 -7.65
CA GLU A 26 -20.56 15.61 -7.75
C GLU A 26 -21.60 14.84 -6.94
N TRP A 27 -21.51 13.50 -6.96
CA TRP A 27 -22.44 12.68 -6.17
C TRP A 27 -22.26 12.93 -4.68
N LEU A 28 -21.02 12.97 -4.17
CA LEU A 28 -20.74 13.23 -2.74
C LEU A 28 -21.18 14.63 -2.31
N LYS A 29 -21.04 15.63 -3.19
CA LYS A 29 -21.56 16.99 -2.91
C LYS A 29 -23.07 17.01 -2.78
N ALA A 30 -23.76 16.25 -3.64
CA ALA A 30 -25.22 16.18 -3.65
C ALA A 30 -25.79 15.25 -2.56
N ASN A 31 -24.99 14.33 -2.04
CA ASN A 31 -25.39 13.31 -1.07
C ASN A 31 -24.44 13.31 0.12
N PRO A 32 -24.46 14.33 0.98
CA PRO A 32 -23.63 14.34 2.18
C PRO A 32 -23.96 13.15 3.09
N ILE A 33 -22.97 12.69 3.85
CA ILE A 33 -23.18 11.57 4.79
C ILE A 33 -24.24 11.98 5.82
N PRO A 34 -25.31 11.17 6.03
CA PRO A 34 -26.36 11.47 6.98
C PRO A 34 -25.81 11.64 8.41
N GLU A 35 -26.40 12.57 9.18
CA GLU A 35 -25.92 12.88 10.54
C GLU A 35 -25.93 11.67 11.47
N ASP A 36 -26.90 10.78 11.34
CA ASP A 36 -27.01 9.54 12.13
C ASP A 36 -25.96 8.49 11.77
N LYS A 37 -25.21 8.68 10.68
CA LYS A 37 -24.11 7.82 10.23
C LYS A 37 -22.73 8.37 10.57
N ILE A 38 -22.65 9.59 11.05
CA ILE A 38 -21.38 10.21 11.47
C ILE A 38 -20.76 9.40 12.62
N GLY A 39 -19.45 9.14 12.55
CA GLY A 39 -18.74 8.33 13.55
C GLY A 39 -18.83 6.80 13.35
N GLN A 40 -19.57 6.34 12.33
CA GLN A 40 -19.63 4.94 11.92
C GLN A 40 -18.95 4.75 10.57
N GLU A 41 -18.58 3.52 10.24
CA GLU A 41 -18.13 3.21 8.88
C GLU A 41 -19.28 3.41 7.89
N TYR A 42 -19.08 4.31 6.92
CA TYR A 42 -20.03 4.58 5.84
C TYR A 42 -19.58 3.89 4.56
N THR A 43 -20.38 2.97 4.05
CA THR A 43 -20.06 2.16 2.87
C THR A 43 -20.85 2.61 1.66
N ILE A 44 -20.14 2.99 0.61
CA ILE A 44 -20.68 3.42 -0.68
C ILE A 44 -20.33 2.37 -1.72
N ASP A 45 -21.34 1.78 -2.34
CA ASP A 45 -21.14 0.85 -3.43
C ASP A 45 -21.08 1.55 -4.79
N LEU A 46 -20.21 1.04 -5.64
CA LEU A 46 -20.15 1.35 -7.06
C LEU A 46 -20.70 0.15 -7.84
N VAL A 47 -21.38 0.41 -8.94
CA VAL A 47 -21.95 -0.63 -9.80
C VAL A 47 -20.85 -1.32 -10.60
N GLY A 48 -20.87 -2.64 -10.64
CA GLY A 48 -19.90 -3.44 -11.38
C GLY A 48 -19.85 -3.09 -12.86
N GLY A 49 -18.63 -2.90 -13.38
CA GLY A 49 -18.37 -2.57 -14.77
C GLY A 49 -18.69 -1.14 -15.20
N GLN A 50 -19.28 -0.33 -14.31
CA GLN A 50 -19.57 1.08 -14.62
C GLN A 50 -18.31 1.95 -14.58
N GLU A 51 -18.35 3.04 -15.34
CA GLU A 51 -17.31 4.04 -15.42
C GLU A 51 -17.66 5.23 -14.51
N TYR A 52 -16.67 5.66 -13.74
CA TYR A 52 -16.75 6.80 -12.82
C TYR A 52 -15.62 7.76 -13.08
N THR A 53 -15.82 9.01 -12.73
CA THR A 53 -14.80 10.04 -12.75
C THR A 53 -14.56 10.61 -11.36
N LEU A 54 -13.33 11.01 -11.11
CA LEU A 54 -12.91 11.76 -9.94
C LEU A 54 -11.89 12.80 -10.41
N ASP A 55 -12.17 14.08 -10.24
CA ASP A 55 -11.35 15.18 -10.76
C ASP A 55 -10.92 16.22 -9.72
N ASP A 56 -11.38 16.08 -8.51
CA ASP A 56 -11.04 16.96 -7.39
C ASP A 56 -10.77 16.17 -6.12
N VAL A 57 -10.13 16.80 -5.15
CA VAL A 57 -9.84 16.19 -3.85
C VAL A 57 -11.13 15.86 -3.10
N ILE A 58 -11.14 14.68 -2.50
CA ILE A 58 -12.15 14.29 -1.52
C ILE A 58 -11.45 14.14 -0.18
N ASP A 59 -11.80 15.00 0.76
CA ASP A 59 -11.34 14.90 2.14
C ASP A 59 -12.52 14.44 3.01
N PHE A 60 -12.48 13.17 3.43
CA PHE A 60 -13.50 12.60 4.31
C PHE A 60 -13.37 13.05 5.76
N ALA A 61 -12.28 13.78 6.08
CA ALA A 61 -11.99 14.26 7.42
C ALA A 61 -12.10 13.14 8.46
N ASP A 62 -12.90 13.33 9.49
CA ASP A 62 -13.08 12.38 10.61
C ASP A 62 -14.08 11.25 10.33
N GLN A 63 -14.69 11.24 9.14
CA GLN A 63 -15.61 10.17 8.74
C GLN A 63 -14.85 8.97 8.17
N GLN A 64 -15.10 7.79 8.73
CA GLN A 64 -14.59 6.53 8.17
C GLN A 64 -15.43 6.12 6.96
N VAL A 65 -14.81 5.98 5.79
CA VAL A 65 -15.50 5.68 4.53
C VAL A 65 -14.89 4.49 3.82
N THR A 66 -15.75 3.64 3.28
CA THR A 66 -15.40 2.59 2.32
C THR A 66 -16.13 2.85 1.01
N ILE A 67 -15.39 2.92 -0.10
CA ILE A 67 -15.95 2.88 -1.46
C ILE A 67 -15.64 1.50 -2.04
N ARG A 68 -16.66 0.82 -2.54
CA ARG A 68 -16.55 -0.59 -2.89
C ARG A 68 -17.20 -0.91 -4.23
N GLY A 69 -16.41 -1.43 -5.18
CA GLY A 69 -16.90 -2.02 -6.42
C GLY A 69 -17.28 -3.50 -6.27
N SER A 70 -17.54 -4.15 -7.38
CA SER A 70 -17.76 -5.60 -7.45
C SER A 70 -16.45 -6.35 -7.65
N LYS A 71 -16.22 -7.38 -6.85
CA LYS A 71 -15.02 -8.22 -6.94
C LYS A 71 -14.89 -8.94 -8.29
N VAL A 72 -16.01 -9.33 -8.88
CA VAL A 72 -16.02 -10.12 -10.14
C VAL A 72 -16.10 -9.24 -11.38
N ASN A 73 -16.51 -7.98 -11.24
CA ASN A 73 -16.59 -7.02 -12.33
C ASN A 73 -16.29 -5.62 -11.79
N HIS A 74 -15.02 -5.26 -11.76
CA HIS A 74 -14.58 -4.02 -11.13
C HIS A 74 -15.25 -2.79 -11.73
N ALA A 75 -15.61 -1.84 -10.86
CA ALA A 75 -15.89 -0.49 -11.28
C ALA A 75 -14.60 0.16 -11.83
N LYS A 76 -14.74 1.04 -12.80
CA LYS A 76 -13.61 1.76 -13.41
C LYS A 76 -13.65 3.21 -12.95
N ILE A 77 -12.58 3.68 -12.33
CA ILE A 77 -12.47 5.05 -11.84
C ILE A 77 -11.36 5.76 -12.62
N LYS A 78 -11.72 6.79 -13.35
CA LYS A 78 -10.76 7.68 -13.99
C LYS A 78 -10.47 8.86 -13.08
N MET A 79 -9.28 8.90 -12.52
CA MET A 79 -8.80 10.00 -11.67
C MET A 79 -8.00 10.99 -12.50
N THR A 80 -8.41 12.24 -12.49
CA THR A 80 -7.78 13.32 -13.26
C THR A 80 -7.63 14.57 -12.41
N GLY A 81 -6.89 15.54 -12.93
CA GLY A 81 -6.71 16.83 -12.28
C GLY A 81 -6.25 16.69 -10.84
N ASN A 82 -6.90 17.38 -9.93
CA ASN A 82 -6.53 17.43 -8.51
C ASN A 82 -7.13 16.31 -7.65
N ALA A 83 -7.59 15.23 -8.26
CA ALA A 83 -8.21 14.11 -7.55
C ALA A 83 -7.29 13.48 -6.50
N SER A 84 -7.82 13.20 -5.34
CA SER A 84 -7.14 12.51 -4.24
C SER A 84 -8.17 12.07 -3.20
N PHE A 85 -7.88 11.00 -2.46
CA PHE A 85 -8.64 10.59 -1.30
C PHE A 85 -7.85 10.90 -0.03
N LEU A 86 -8.38 11.79 0.80
CA LEU A 86 -7.80 12.16 2.09
C LEU A 86 -8.71 11.75 3.24
N THR A 87 -8.10 11.38 4.36
CA THR A 87 -8.82 10.98 5.58
C THR A 87 -8.02 11.31 6.82
N ASN A 88 -8.70 11.50 7.94
CA ASN A 88 -8.08 11.45 9.25
C ASN A 88 -8.66 10.35 10.17
N ASN A 89 -9.55 9.50 9.65
CA ASN A 89 -10.17 8.43 10.44
C ASN A 89 -10.19 7.05 9.75
N GLY A 90 -9.76 6.94 8.51
CA GLY A 90 -9.72 5.70 7.74
C GLY A 90 -10.51 5.77 6.43
N PHE A 91 -9.93 5.17 5.40
CA PHE A 91 -10.52 5.09 4.07
C PHE A 91 -10.12 3.78 3.39
N LYS A 92 -11.11 3.07 2.85
CA LYS A 92 -10.89 1.85 2.08
C LYS A 92 -11.49 2.01 0.69
N LEU A 93 -10.71 1.64 -0.32
CA LEU A 93 -11.18 1.50 -1.70
C LEU A 93 -11.02 0.06 -2.13
N LYS A 94 -12.13 -0.57 -2.55
CA LYS A 94 -12.16 -1.99 -2.86
C LYS A 94 -12.68 -2.25 -4.27
N PHE A 95 -12.05 -3.19 -4.96
CA PHE A 95 -12.53 -3.77 -6.22
C PHE A 95 -12.80 -2.74 -7.32
N ALA A 96 -11.78 -1.93 -7.61
CA ALA A 96 -11.82 -0.91 -8.65
C ALA A 96 -10.57 -0.97 -9.53
N ASP A 97 -10.75 -0.65 -10.80
CA ASP A 97 -9.68 -0.34 -11.73
C ASP A 97 -9.52 1.18 -11.76
N ILE A 98 -8.36 1.67 -11.38
CA ILE A 98 -8.10 3.09 -11.15
C ILE A 98 -7.09 3.58 -12.20
N ASP A 99 -7.55 4.42 -13.12
CA ASP A 99 -6.69 5.06 -14.12
C ASP A 99 -6.18 6.40 -13.60
N CYS A 100 -4.87 6.47 -13.34
CA CYS A 100 -4.18 7.66 -12.82
C CYS A 100 -3.30 8.36 -13.87
N LYS A 101 -3.44 8.04 -15.15
CA LYS A 101 -2.55 8.59 -16.19
C LYS A 101 -2.57 10.12 -16.28
N ASN A 102 -3.72 10.73 -16.01
CA ASN A 102 -3.93 12.17 -16.04
C ASN A 102 -4.11 12.78 -14.65
N LEU A 103 -3.65 12.10 -13.61
CA LEU A 103 -3.66 12.62 -12.25
C LEU A 103 -2.58 13.70 -12.10
N GLU A 104 -2.98 14.89 -11.63
CA GLU A 104 -2.09 16.03 -11.40
C GLU A 104 -1.88 16.32 -9.91
N SER A 105 -2.72 15.75 -9.03
CA SER A 105 -2.56 15.86 -7.58
C SER A 105 -1.27 15.21 -7.11
N GLU A 106 -0.82 15.55 -5.90
CA GLU A 106 0.41 14.99 -5.34
C GLU A 106 0.28 13.50 -4.98
N THR A 107 -0.93 13.02 -4.65
CA THR A 107 -1.11 11.66 -4.11
C THR A 107 -2.45 11.04 -4.49
N LEU A 108 -2.46 9.72 -4.59
CA LEU A 108 -3.69 8.94 -4.68
C LEU A 108 -4.43 8.89 -3.34
N LEU A 109 -3.72 8.49 -2.28
CA LEU A 109 -4.21 8.40 -0.90
C LEU A 109 -3.41 9.34 -0.01
N GLY A 110 -4.06 9.91 1.00
CA GLY A 110 -3.34 10.73 1.97
C GLY A 110 -4.14 11.02 3.23
N THR A 111 -3.54 11.80 4.10
CA THR A 111 -4.18 12.26 5.33
C THR A 111 -4.73 13.67 5.16
N SER A 112 -5.84 13.94 5.84
CA SER A 112 -6.46 15.26 5.87
C SER A 112 -5.49 16.33 6.38
N THR A 113 -5.60 17.54 5.84
CA THR A 113 -4.85 18.70 6.36
C THR A 113 -5.58 19.39 7.51
N THR A 114 -6.80 18.97 7.82
CA THR A 114 -7.64 19.46 8.90
C THR A 114 -7.97 18.31 9.85
N PRO A 115 -7.10 18.01 10.82
CA PRO A 115 -7.31 16.88 11.72
C PRO A 115 -8.45 17.15 12.69
N ASP A 116 -9.05 16.05 13.18
CA ASP A 116 -9.95 16.12 14.33
C ASP A 116 -9.13 16.34 15.60
N GLU A 117 -9.32 17.48 16.26
CA GLU A 117 -8.60 17.82 17.49
C GLU A 117 -8.80 16.79 18.61
N GLY A 118 -9.95 16.12 18.64
CA GLY A 118 -10.26 15.04 19.60
C GLY A 118 -9.40 13.78 19.42
N SER A 119 -8.77 13.62 18.25
CA SER A 119 -7.89 12.47 17.97
C SER A 119 -6.43 12.68 18.35
N GLN A 120 -6.04 13.86 18.85
CA GLN A 120 -4.67 14.14 19.25
C GLN A 120 -4.31 13.42 20.54
N VAL A 121 -3.17 12.68 20.54
CA VAL A 121 -2.63 12.03 21.73
C VAL A 121 -1.61 12.91 22.43
N ALA A 122 -1.23 12.52 23.68
CA ALA A 122 -0.38 13.35 24.55
C ALA A 122 0.99 13.69 23.95
N THR A 123 1.52 12.85 23.05
CA THR A 123 2.80 13.12 22.36
C THR A 123 2.66 14.01 21.14
N GLY A 124 1.44 14.46 20.82
CA GLY A 124 1.16 15.48 19.82
C GLY A 124 0.78 14.96 18.44
N GLU A 125 0.77 13.64 18.22
CA GLU A 125 0.27 13.06 16.97
C GLU A 125 -1.26 13.05 16.96
N TYR A 126 -1.83 13.31 15.78
CA TYR A 126 -3.22 12.99 15.50
C TYR A 126 -3.30 11.55 15.00
N VAL A 127 -4.31 10.78 15.44
CA VAL A 127 -4.38 9.34 15.17
C VAL A 127 -5.38 9.05 14.05
N VAL A 128 -4.92 8.33 13.03
CA VAL A 128 -5.79 7.64 12.09
C VAL A 128 -5.93 6.20 12.59
N SER A 129 -7.03 5.91 13.29
CA SER A 129 -7.21 4.65 14.02
C SER A 129 -7.80 3.53 13.17
N ASN A 130 -8.47 3.84 12.08
CA ASN A 130 -9.03 2.85 11.16
C ASN A 130 -8.16 2.72 9.90
N PRO A 131 -8.23 1.59 9.19
CA PRO A 131 -7.36 1.34 8.05
C PRO A 131 -7.48 2.34 6.92
N ILE A 132 -6.34 2.72 6.35
CA ILE A 132 -6.22 3.29 5.02
C ILE A 132 -5.76 2.16 4.10
N MET A 133 -6.57 1.77 3.10
CA MET A 133 -6.19 0.65 2.27
C MET A 133 -6.80 0.65 0.86
N LEU A 134 -6.09 -0.01 -0.05
CA LEU A 134 -6.61 -0.52 -1.31
C LEU A 134 -6.73 -2.05 -1.20
N GLN A 135 -7.85 -2.60 -1.63
CA GLN A 135 -8.08 -4.04 -1.68
C GLN A 135 -8.66 -4.45 -3.03
N GLY A 136 -8.05 -5.41 -3.70
CA GLY A 136 -8.53 -5.91 -4.97
C GLY A 136 -8.56 -4.83 -6.07
N CYS A 137 -7.65 -3.87 -6.03
CA CYS A 137 -7.59 -2.76 -6.98
C CYS A 137 -6.48 -2.94 -8.01
N ASN A 138 -6.75 -2.51 -9.23
CA ASN A 138 -5.74 -2.33 -10.26
C ASN A 138 -5.50 -0.82 -10.44
N VAL A 139 -4.27 -0.37 -10.22
CA VAL A 139 -3.88 1.04 -10.43
C VAL A 139 -2.97 1.12 -11.64
N THR A 140 -3.26 2.01 -12.56
CA THR A 140 -2.45 2.21 -13.77
C THR A 140 -2.01 3.66 -13.93
N GLY A 141 -0.77 3.84 -14.36
CA GLY A 141 -0.24 5.14 -14.76
C GLY A 141 -0.01 6.12 -13.62
N LEU A 142 0.11 5.66 -12.38
CA LEU A 142 0.36 6.54 -11.25
C LEU A 142 1.79 7.11 -11.32
N ASN A 143 1.91 8.41 -11.41
CA ASN A 143 3.19 9.14 -11.47
C ASN A 143 3.44 10.03 -10.25
N ARG A 144 2.65 9.86 -9.19
CA ARG A 144 2.69 10.61 -7.94
C ARG A 144 2.81 9.66 -6.75
N TYR A 145 2.72 10.18 -5.54
CA TYR A 145 2.68 9.35 -4.33
C TYR A 145 1.50 8.39 -4.36
N LEU A 146 1.74 7.17 -3.96
CA LEU A 146 0.66 6.21 -3.66
C LEU A 146 -0.04 6.60 -2.36
N PHE A 147 0.77 6.97 -1.36
CA PHE A 147 0.32 7.54 -0.10
C PHE A 147 1.22 8.72 0.29
N TYR A 148 0.60 9.80 0.77
CA TYR A 148 1.32 10.96 1.28
C TYR A 148 0.57 11.62 2.45
N ASP A 149 1.27 11.90 3.56
CA ASP A 149 0.70 12.61 4.70
C ASP A 149 0.56 14.12 4.47
N MET A 150 0.69 14.58 3.25
CA MET A 150 0.60 15.97 2.79
C MET A 150 1.65 16.90 3.43
N ASN A 151 2.54 16.39 4.26
CA ASN A 151 3.57 17.15 5.00
C ASN A 151 2.99 18.37 5.76
N LYS A 152 1.75 18.29 6.20
CA LYS A 152 1.07 19.38 6.93
C LYS A 152 0.93 19.07 8.41
N VAL A 153 0.43 17.90 8.74
CA VAL A 153 0.06 17.49 10.08
C VAL A 153 0.83 16.24 10.48
N LYS A 154 1.19 16.13 11.73
CA LYS A 154 1.87 14.97 12.30
C LYS A 154 0.84 13.92 12.71
N TYR A 155 0.76 12.82 11.96
CA TYR A 155 -0.14 11.70 12.24
C TYR A 155 0.58 10.48 12.80
N CYS A 156 -0.15 9.72 13.59
CA CYS A 156 0.11 8.31 13.84
C CYS A 156 -0.91 7.50 13.04
N ILE A 157 -0.45 6.82 12.02
CA ILE A 157 -1.28 6.02 11.12
C ILE A 157 -1.23 4.58 11.61
N ASP A 158 -2.33 4.09 12.21
CA ASP A 158 -2.34 2.76 12.82
C ASP A 158 -2.27 1.63 11.78
N TYR A 159 -2.82 1.84 10.59
CA TYR A 159 -2.78 0.84 9.53
C TYR A 159 -2.79 1.44 8.12
N LEU A 160 -1.82 1.03 7.31
CA LEU A 160 -1.78 1.27 5.86
C LEU A 160 -1.62 -0.06 5.14
N GLY A 161 -2.49 -0.38 4.19
CA GLY A 161 -2.47 -1.69 3.55
C GLY A 161 -2.80 -1.69 2.07
N PHE A 162 -2.19 -2.67 1.37
CA PHE A 162 -2.46 -3.00 -0.02
C PHE A 162 -2.62 -4.51 -0.12
N SER A 163 -3.82 -4.97 -0.45
CA SER A 163 -4.14 -6.39 -0.50
C SER A 163 -4.77 -6.75 -1.84
N ASP A 164 -4.27 -7.78 -2.48
CA ASP A 164 -4.76 -8.25 -3.79
C ASP A 164 -4.81 -7.13 -4.84
N CYS A 165 -3.76 -6.31 -4.88
CA CYS A 165 -3.64 -5.17 -5.78
C CYS A 165 -2.57 -5.40 -6.85
N ASN A 166 -2.79 -4.82 -8.02
CA ASN A 166 -1.77 -4.68 -9.05
C ASN A 166 -1.56 -3.18 -9.31
N ILE A 167 -0.44 -2.65 -8.86
CA ILE A 167 -0.16 -1.21 -8.84
C ILE A 167 0.99 -0.89 -9.78
N GLN A 168 0.67 -0.28 -10.91
CA GLN A 168 1.62 0.23 -11.87
C GLN A 168 1.92 1.70 -11.59
N VAL A 169 3.18 2.01 -11.46
CA VAL A 169 3.65 3.38 -11.24
C VAL A 169 4.69 3.78 -12.29
N GLN A 170 4.84 5.09 -12.48
CA GLN A 170 6.10 5.69 -12.90
C GLN A 170 6.73 6.25 -11.64
N GLN A 171 7.77 5.62 -11.14
CA GLN A 171 8.35 6.06 -9.88
C GLN A 171 9.18 7.34 -10.04
N ASN A 172 8.49 8.46 -10.14
CA ASN A 172 9.12 9.79 -10.20
C ASN A 172 9.47 10.33 -8.81
N ASP A 173 8.88 9.76 -7.76
CA ASP A 173 9.11 10.12 -6.37
C ASP A 173 8.99 8.91 -5.44
N ILE A 174 9.10 9.14 -4.14
CA ILE A 174 8.81 8.14 -3.10
C ILE A 174 7.36 7.68 -3.26
N LEU A 175 7.09 6.37 -3.14
CA LEU A 175 5.71 5.88 -3.31
C LEU A 175 4.86 6.05 -2.05
N VAL A 176 5.41 5.71 -0.89
CA VAL A 176 4.75 5.86 0.41
C VAL A 176 5.54 6.86 1.24
N ARG A 177 4.99 8.05 1.44
CA ARG A 177 5.69 9.11 2.15
C ARG A 177 4.92 9.60 3.37
N ALA A 178 5.45 9.29 4.52
CA ALA A 178 5.06 9.85 5.80
C ALA A 178 6.11 10.90 6.22
N ALA A 179 6.00 12.12 5.67
CA ALA A 179 7.02 13.17 5.82
C ALA A 179 7.11 13.73 7.23
N LYS A 180 6.01 13.68 7.99
CA LYS A 180 5.92 14.08 9.41
C LYS A 180 5.33 12.99 10.28
N SER A 181 4.78 11.95 9.69
CA SER A 181 3.92 10.96 10.34
C SER A 181 4.66 9.65 10.59
N SER A 182 4.07 8.85 11.48
CA SER A 182 4.50 7.50 11.81
C SER A 182 3.46 6.50 11.31
N ILE A 183 3.92 5.31 10.90
CA ILE A 183 3.07 4.19 10.50
C ILE A 183 3.31 3.06 11.50
N ILE A 184 2.24 2.53 12.10
CA ILE A 184 2.31 1.49 13.12
C ILE A 184 2.24 0.10 12.52
N ARG A 185 1.41 -0.08 11.49
CA ARG A 185 1.36 -1.33 10.73
C ARG A 185 1.20 -1.05 9.24
N MET A 186 2.00 -1.75 8.44
CA MET A 186 1.83 -1.81 7.00
C MET A 186 1.72 -3.26 6.56
N ASP A 187 0.70 -3.58 5.77
CA ASP A 187 0.56 -4.86 5.12
C ASP A 187 0.54 -4.69 3.61
N ILE A 188 1.38 -5.45 2.91
CA ILE A 188 1.32 -5.61 1.47
C ILE A 188 1.20 -7.10 1.20
N VAL A 189 0.03 -7.54 0.73
CA VAL A 189 -0.34 -8.95 0.68
C VAL A 189 -0.89 -9.31 -0.69
N LYS A 190 -0.40 -10.40 -1.27
CA LYS A 190 -0.89 -10.92 -2.57
C LYS A 190 -1.01 -9.83 -3.62
N SER A 191 0.01 -8.97 -3.67
CA SER A 191 0.01 -7.76 -4.50
C SER A 191 1.25 -7.70 -5.38
N THR A 192 1.13 -6.95 -6.47
CA THR A 192 2.24 -6.57 -7.32
C THR A 192 2.37 -5.06 -7.36
N LEU A 193 3.55 -4.56 -6.99
CA LEU A 193 3.92 -3.15 -7.14
C LEU A 193 5.07 -3.07 -8.13
N TRP A 194 4.88 -2.32 -9.20
CA TRP A 194 5.89 -2.25 -10.23
C TRP A 194 5.98 -0.89 -10.90
N SER A 195 7.19 -0.53 -11.31
CA SER A 195 7.46 0.71 -12.02
C SER A 195 7.79 0.44 -13.49
N THR A 196 7.26 1.28 -14.36
CA THR A 196 7.56 1.26 -15.80
C THR A 196 8.96 1.78 -16.12
N GLN A 197 9.64 2.41 -15.15
CA GLN A 197 10.98 2.96 -15.31
C GLN A 197 11.85 2.69 -14.08
N GLN A 198 13.15 2.66 -14.31
CA GLN A 198 14.15 2.55 -13.24
C GLN A 198 14.37 3.93 -12.61
N ALA A 199 14.15 4.05 -11.31
CA ALA A 199 14.24 5.32 -10.60
C ALA A 199 15.12 5.24 -9.36
N GLY A 200 15.79 6.34 -9.07
CA GLY A 200 16.59 6.55 -7.86
C GLY A 200 15.79 7.18 -6.72
N LYS A 201 14.65 6.60 -6.39
CA LYS A 201 13.74 7.07 -5.32
C LYS A 201 13.42 5.93 -4.38
N HIS A 202 13.26 6.21 -3.09
CA HIS A 202 12.84 5.18 -2.12
C HIS A 202 11.43 4.66 -2.43
N PHE A 203 11.16 3.42 -2.06
CA PHE A 203 9.79 2.93 -1.97
C PHE A 203 9.02 3.67 -0.88
N MET A 204 9.61 3.79 0.32
CA MET A 204 8.95 4.36 1.48
C MET A 204 9.88 5.29 2.26
N GLN A 205 9.30 6.37 2.77
CA GLN A 205 9.92 7.24 3.77
C GLN A 205 8.99 7.38 4.97
N ILE A 206 9.54 7.19 6.18
CA ILE A 206 8.85 7.48 7.42
C ILE A 206 9.76 8.39 8.24
N SER A 207 9.32 9.62 8.48
CA SER A 207 10.09 10.66 9.20
C SER A 207 9.45 11.04 10.54
N GLY A 208 8.35 10.40 10.92
CA GLY A 208 7.71 10.59 12.20
C GLY A 208 8.46 9.91 13.36
N GLN A 209 7.89 10.03 14.53
CA GLN A 209 8.49 9.56 15.78
C GLN A 209 8.63 8.03 15.80
N ARG A 210 9.63 7.55 16.56
CA ARG A 210 9.78 6.13 16.91
C ARG A 210 8.47 5.59 17.50
N PRO A 211 7.99 4.40 17.08
CA PRO A 211 6.67 3.91 17.48
C PRO A 211 6.43 3.85 18.99
N ASN A 212 7.40 3.32 19.74
CA ASN A 212 7.29 3.20 21.21
C ASN A 212 7.44 4.52 21.97
N LYS A 213 7.57 5.64 21.28
CA LYS A 213 7.57 7.00 21.85
C LYS A 213 6.26 7.73 21.61
N ILE A 214 5.31 7.09 20.95
CA ILE A 214 3.97 7.62 20.70
C ILE A 214 3.02 7.09 21.77
N SER A 215 2.22 7.97 22.35
CA SER A 215 1.23 7.58 23.38
C SER A 215 0.34 6.44 22.90
N GLY A 216 0.25 5.38 23.70
CA GLY A 216 -0.59 4.22 23.42
C GLY A 216 -0.03 3.25 22.39
N ARG A 217 1.22 3.45 21.88
CA ARG A 217 1.87 2.53 20.94
C ARG A 217 3.12 1.93 21.58
N THR A 218 3.36 0.65 21.26
CA THR A 218 4.51 -0.10 21.79
C THR A 218 5.53 -0.46 20.72
N GLY A 219 5.10 -0.51 19.46
CA GLY A 219 5.95 -0.88 18.34
C GLY A 219 5.25 -0.72 16.99
N ALA A 220 5.92 -1.14 15.95
CA ALA A 220 5.38 -1.17 14.60
C ALA A 220 5.76 -2.47 13.89
N GLU A 221 4.97 -2.87 12.89
CA GLU A 221 5.24 -4.03 12.06
C GLU A 221 4.97 -3.76 10.58
N PHE A 222 5.78 -4.41 9.74
CA PHE A 222 5.73 -4.29 8.29
C PHE A 222 5.72 -5.69 7.71
N ASN A 223 4.59 -6.05 7.09
CA ASN A 223 4.35 -7.37 6.54
C ASN A 223 4.30 -7.31 5.02
N PHE A 224 5.25 -7.96 4.35
CA PHE A 224 5.24 -8.17 2.90
C PHE A 224 5.06 -9.66 2.65
N LEU A 225 3.87 -10.04 2.20
CA LEU A 225 3.48 -11.45 2.10
C LEU A 225 2.99 -11.78 0.69
N ASN A 226 3.55 -12.81 0.08
CA ASN A 226 3.10 -13.28 -1.23
C ASN A 226 3.00 -12.14 -2.26
N THR A 227 4.00 -11.29 -2.30
CA THR A 227 4.02 -10.04 -3.07
C THR A 227 5.18 -10.02 -4.05
N THR A 228 4.97 -9.39 -5.19
CA THR A 228 6.00 -9.15 -6.20
C THR A 228 6.28 -7.65 -6.29
N PHE A 229 7.54 -7.28 -6.09
CA PHE A 229 8.04 -5.93 -6.36
C PHE A 229 8.93 -5.99 -7.61
N TYR A 230 8.66 -5.16 -8.58
CA TYR A 230 9.50 -5.04 -9.76
C TYR A 230 9.86 -3.58 -10.02
N ASN A 231 11.15 -3.34 -10.14
CA ASN A 231 11.70 -2.04 -10.56
C ASN A 231 11.33 -0.88 -9.60
N ILE A 232 11.09 -1.21 -8.33
CA ILE A 232 10.78 -0.25 -7.27
C ILE A 232 12.05 0.12 -6.53
N ALA A 233 12.34 1.40 -6.42
CA ALA A 233 13.59 1.90 -5.83
C ALA A 233 14.82 1.26 -6.50
N TYR A 234 14.88 1.23 -7.83
CA TYR A 234 15.90 0.48 -8.57
C TYR A 234 17.31 0.82 -8.09
N SER A 235 17.71 2.07 -8.10
CA SER A 235 19.06 2.52 -7.73
C SER A 235 19.09 3.29 -6.41
N LYS A 236 18.17 3.01 -5.49
CA LYS A 236 18.06 3.67 -4.19
C LYS A 236 17.74 2.67 -3.09
N ASP A 237 18.12 2.99 -1.85
CA ASP A 237 17.68 2.24 -0.69
C ASP A 237 16.15 2.10 -0.70
N PHE A 238 15.66 0.92 -0.34
CA PHE A 238 14.23 0.64 -0.40
C PHE A 238 13.42 1.56 0.51
N VAL A 239 13.94 1.85 1.70
CA VAL A 239 13.31 2.75 2.67
C VAL A 239 14.28 3.79 3.22
N ASN A 240 13.71 4.92 3.66
CA ASN A 240 14.37 5.95 4.45
C ASN A 240 13.54 6.19 5.72
N TRP A 241 14.01 5.67 6.86
CA TRP A 241 13.26 5.71 8.13
C TRP A 241 14.16 5.69 9.37
N ASN A 242 14.95 6.71 9.52
CA ASN A 242 15.98 6.79 10.56
C ASN A 242 15.50 6.48 11.99
N TYR A 243 14.27 6.87 12.34
CA TYR A 243 13.70 6.59 13.66
C TYR A 243 13.17 5.16 13.84
N TYR A 244 13.08 4.40 12.75
CA TYR A 244 12.62 3.00 12.77
C TYR A 244 13.79 2.01 12.65
N ARG A 245 14.80 2.40 11.88
CA ARG A 245 15.94 1.55 11.55
C ARG A 245 16.70 1.11 12.81
N GLY A 246 16.91 -0.19 12.97
CA GLY A 246 17.64 -0.76 14.08
C GLY A 246 16.89 -0.75 15.42
N GLN A 247 15.60 -0.42 15.43
CA GLN A 247 14.82 -0.36 16.66
C GLN A 247 14.19 -1.71 17.00
N SER A 248 14.36 -2.15 18.25
CA SER A 248 13.79 -3.40 18.75
C SER A 248 12.25 -3.43 18.79
N CYS A 249 11.61 -2.26 18.72
CA CYS A 249 10.17 -2.14 18.67
C CYS A 249 9.59 -2.23 17.25
N VAL A 250 10.42 -2.42 16.23
CA VAL A 250 9.99 -2.55 14.84
C VAL A 250 10.21 -3.98 14.37
N PHE A 251 9.19 -4.57 13.81
CA PHE A 251 9.20 -5.93 13.30
C PHE A 251 9.05 -5.97 11.78
N LEU A 252 9.95 -6.68 11.11
CA LEU A 252 9.90 -6.92 9.65
C LEU A 252 9.51 -8.37 9.39
N ASN A 253 8.43 -8.58 8.65
CA ASN A 253 7.92 -9.90 8.32
C ASN A 253 7.75 -10.02 6.80
N PHE A 254 8.72 -10.67 6.14
CA PHE A 254 8.71 -10.87 4.69
C PHE A 254 8.63 -12.35 4.38
N GLN A 255 7.54 -12.77 3.74
CA GLN A 255 7.32 -14.17 3.42
C GLN A 255 6.85 -14.33 1.98
N ASN A 256 7.40 -15.31 1.27
CA ASN A 256 7.03 -15.65 -0.09
C ASN A 256 7.04 -14.42 -1.02
N THR A 257 7.94 -13.50 -0.82
CA THR A 257 7.98 -12.23 -1.55
C THR A 257 9.15 -12.20 -2.52
N LEU A 258 8.88 -11.70 -3.72
CA LEU A 258 9.84 -11.60 -4.81
C LEU A 258 10.21 -10.13 -5.03
N PHE A 259 11.50 -9.83 -4.95
CA PHE A 259 12.07 -8.52 -5.26
C PHE A 259 12.93 -8.63 -6.52
N VAL A 260 12.53 -7.97 -7.59
CA VAL A 260 13.30 -7.91 -8.85
C VAL A 260 13.60 -6.46 -9.19
N ASP A 261 14.89 -6.16 -9.36
CA ASP A 261 15.35 -4.81 -9.66
C ASP A 261 14.91 -3.76 -8.63
N CYS A 262 15.09 -4.07 -7.36
CA CYS A 262 14.62 -3.26 -6.25
C CYS A 262 15.72 -2.92 -5.26
N GLY A 263 15.57 -1.76 -4.59
CA GLY A 263 16.31 -1.40 -3.39
C GLY A 263 17.81 -1.35 -3.54
N ASN A 264 18.33 -1.03 -4.72
CA ASN A 264 19.76 -1.04 -5.02
C ASN A 264 20.44 -2.39 -4.65
N ASN A 265 19.71 -3.50 -4.83
CA ASN A 265 20.14 -4.86 -4.49
C ASN A 265 20.53 -5.03 -3.00
N ASP A 266 19.83 -4.37 -2.10
CA ASP A 266 20.15 -4.39 -0.66
C ASP A 266 18.92 -4.03 0.21
N ILE A 267 17.86 -4.84 0.12
CA ILE A 267 16.56 -4.53 0.75
C ILE A 267 16.67 -4.52 2.28
N THR A 268 16.95 -5.68 2.89
CA THR A 268 16.86 -5.81 4.35
C THR A 268 17.94 -5.06 5.10
N ASN A 269 19.13 -4.92 4.54
CA ASN A 269 20.21 -4.19 5.18
C ASN A 269 19.83 -2.75 5.54
N LYS A 270 19.14 -2.08 4.62
CA LYS A 270 18.74 -0.68 4.81
C LYS A 270 17.48 -0.53 5.67
N MET A 271 16.61 -1.52 5.63
CA MET A 271 15.44 -1.55 6.50
C MET A 271 15.79 -1.92 7.93
N GLN A 272 16.53 -2.98 8.12
CA GLN A 272 16.83 -3.56 9.43
C GLN A 272 17.89 -2.77 10.22
N GLY A 273 18.98 -2.41 9.58
CA GLY A 273 20.04 -1.62 10.19
C GLY A 273 21.01 -2.36 11.12
N ASN A 274 20.55 -3.34 11.89
CA ASN A 274 21.39 -4.19 12.70
C ASN A 274 20.75 -5.57 12.94
N ALA A 275 21.53 -6.53 13.42
CA ALA A 275 21.08 -7.91 13.60
C ALA A 275 20.04 -8.10 14.73
N ASN A 276 19.92 -7.14 15.64
CA ASN A 276 19.04 -7.25 16.81
C ASN A 276 17.62 -6.79 16.54
N MET A 277 17.36 -6.14 15.40
CA MET A 277 16.01 -5.76 15.03
C MET A 277 15.17 -7.00 14.75
N LYS A 278 13.96 -7.06 15.28
CA LYS A 278 13.07 -8.22 15.12
C LYS A 278 12.71 -8.42 13.67
N HIS A 279 12.84 -9.64 13.18
CA HIS A 279 12.51 -9.97 11.81
C HIS A 279 12.11 -11.45 11.65
N ASP A 280 11.33 -11.73 10.62
CA ASP A 280 11.02 -13.07 10.15
C ASP A 280 11.05 -13.04 8.62
N TYR A 281 12.10 -13.60 8.03
CA TYR A 281 12.28 -13.70 6.58
C TYR A 281 12.20 -15.16 6.18
N LYS A 282 11.18 -15.52 5.39
CA LYS A 282 10.97 -16.88 4.94
C LYS A 282 10.62 -16.92 3.47
N ASN A 283 11.35 -17.74 2.74
CA ASN A 283 11.01 -18.09 1.37
C ASN A 283 10.86 -16.88 0.45
N ASN A 284 11.74 -15.89 0.58
CA ASN A 284 11.81 -14.74 -0.30
C ASN A 284 12.81 -14.97 -1.44
N ALA A 285 12.76 -14.15 -2.49
CA ALA A 285 13.70 -14.19 -3.58
C ALA A 285 14.11 -12.79 -4.01
N TYR A 286 15.36 -12.67 -4.45
CA TYR A 286 15.99 -11.43 -4.88
C TYR A 286 16.73 -11.64 -6.20
N TRP A 287 16.40 -10.84 -7.20
CA TRP A 287 17.06 -10.82 -8.49
C TRP A 287 17.30 -9.38 -8.92
N TYR A 288 18.49 -9.03 -9.38
CA TYR A 288 18.81 -7.65 -9.65
C TYR A 288 19.72 -7.50 -10.87
N ASN A 289 19.33 -6.62 -11.79
CA ASN A 289 20.11 -6.28 -12.99
C ASN A 289 20.54 -7.50 -13.79
N ASN A 290 19.62 -8.43 -14.01
CA ASN A 290 19.81 -9.69 -14.71
C ASN A 290 20.97 -10.54 -14.16
N ALA A 291 21.17 -10.50 -12.85
CA ALA A 291 22.19 -11.24 -12.13
C ALA A 291 21.66 -11.69 -10.76
N GLU A 292 22.43 -12.53 -10.07
CA GLU A 292 22.09 -12.94 -8.72
C GLU A 292 21.85 -11.72 -7.82
N GLY A 293 20.72 -11.74 -7.13
CA GLY A 293 20.45 -10.82 -6.05
C GLY A 293 21.35 -11.09 -4.85
N LYS A 294 21.36 -10.16 -3.92
CA LYS A 294 21.98 -10.35 -2.61
C LYS A 294 21.13 -9.69 -1.55
N ASP A 295 21.23 -10.18 -0.35
CA ASP A 295 20.59 -9.56 0.81
C ASP A 295 21.38 -9.87 2.07
N LYS A 296 21.58 -8.88 2.92
CA LYS A 296 22.47 -9.01 4.07
C LYS A 296 21.89 -9.89 5.18
N TYR A 297 20.60 -9.73 5.45
CA TYR A 297 19.96 -10.39 6.60
C TYR A 297 19.03 -11.53 6.18
N ASP A 298 18.51 -11.54 4.96
CA ASP A 298 17.74 -12.66 4.41
C ASP A 298 18.64 -13.64 3.67
N THR A 299 19.50 -14.31 4.43
CA THR A 299 20.59 -15.15 3.88
C THR A 299 20.12 -16.49 3.34
N THR A 300 18.90 -16.92 3.65
CA THR A 300 18.32 -18.20 3.20
C THR A 300 17.38 -18.03 2.00
N ALA A 301 17.34 -16.83 1.42
CA ALA A 301 16.50 -16.52 0.27
C ALA A 301 16.99 -17.25 -1.01
N THR A 302 16.13 -17.23 -2.02
CA THR A 302 16.45 -17.66 -3.38
C THR A 302 17.04 -16.48 -4.16
N PHE A 303 18.17 -16.70 -4.82
CA PHE A 303 18.88 -15.66 -5.57
C PHE A 303 19.01 -15.97 -7.08
N SER A 304 18.33 -16.99 -7.56
CA SER A 304 18.28 -17.37 -8.97
C SER A 304 17.29 -16.55 -9.78
N ASP A 305 17.39 -16.66 -11.12
CA ASP A 305 16.51 -15.95 -12.05
C ASP A 305 15.06 -16.44 -11.93
N PRO A 306 14.09 -15.59 -11.61
CA PRO A 306 12.68 -15.95 -11.56
C PRO A 306 12.08 -16.27 -12.94
N GLN A 307 12.74 -15.90 -14.03
CA GLN A 307 12.30 -16.13 -15.41
C GLN A 307 10.90 -15.55 -15.66
N MET A 308 10.76 -14.25 -15.49
CA MET A 308 9.51 -13.51 -15.76
C MET A 308 9.28 -13.39 -17.26
N LYS A 309 8.03 -13.57 -17.70
CA LYS A 309 7.65 -13.59 -19.11
C LYS A 309 7.87 -12.25 -19.84
N ASN A 310 7.31 -11.16 -19.33
CA ASN A 310 7.50 -9.83 -19.91
C ASN A 310 7.28 -8.72 -18.87
N PRO A 311 8.18 -8.59 -17.89
CA PRO A 311 7.98 -7.69 -16.76
C PRO A 311 7.92 -6.21 -17.16
N LYS A 312 8.57 -5.81 -18.24
CA LYS A 312 8.52 -4.43 -18.75
C LYS A 312 7.13 -4.02 -19.23
N LYS A 313 6.28 -5.01 -19.58
CA LYS A 313 4.88 -4.79 -19.98
C LYS A 313 3.87 -5.23 -18.91
N GLY A 314 4.34 -5.53 -17.69
CA GLY A 314 3.47 -5.90 -16.58
C GLY A 314 3.04 -7.37 -16.57
N ASP A 315 3.73 -8.24 -17.31
CA ASP A 315 3.51 -9.68 -17.26
C ASP A 315 4.64 -10.34 -16.47
N PHE A 316 4.37 -10.64 -15.21
CA PHE A 316 5.31 -11.21 -14.26
C PHE A 316 5.14 -12.72 -14.10
N THR A 317 4.42 -13.37 -15.02
CA THR A 317 4.25 -14.83 -15.02
C THR A 317 5.62 -15.51 -14.93
N LEU A 318 5.79 -16.36 -13.94
CA LEU A 318 7.04 -17.07 -13.68
C LEU A 318 7.13 -18.37 -14.49
N SER A 319 8.33 -18.70 -14.96
CA SER A 319 8.64 -20.01 -15.53
C SER A 319 9.77 -20.75 -14.81
N SER A 320 10.42 -20.12 -13.83
CA SER A 320 11.39 -20.79 -12.97
C SER A 320 10.70 -21.87 -12.12
N THR A 321 11.08 -23.11 -12.31
CA THR A 321 10.54 -24.25 -11.57
C THR A 321 10.79 -24.14 -10.07
N GLU A 322 11.94 -23.57 -9.68
CA GLU A 322 12.28 -23.34 -8.27
C GLU A 322 11.32 -22.36 -7.60
N HIS A 323 11.10 -21.20 -8.23
CA HIS A 323 10.22 -20.16 -7.68
C HIS A 323 8.76 -20.61 -7.65
N ILE A 324 8.32 -21.35 -8.68
CA ILE A 324 6.95 -21.91 -8.76
C ILE A 324 6.75 -22.94 -7.66
N ALA A 325 7.68 -23.88 -7.49
CA ALA A 325 7.59 -24.91 -6.43
C ALA A 325 7.56 -24.32 -5.02
N LYS A 326 8.28 -23.22 -4.82
CA LYS A 326 8.32 -22.48 -3.55
C LYS A 326 7.18 -21.48 -3.38
N ARG A 327 6.32 -21.31 -4.38
CA ARG A 327 5.21 -20.34 -4.37
C ARG A 327 5.64 -18.92 -4.00
N ILE A 328 6.75 -18.45 -4.57
CA ILE A 328 7.32 -17.12 -4.31
C ILE A 328 6.64 -16.06 -5.18
N GLY A 329 6.28 -14.93 -4.58
CA GLY A 329 5.70 -13.78 -5.25
C GLY A 329 4.17 -13.74 -5.18
N ASP A 330 3.59 -12.81 -5.92
CA ASP A 330 2.14 -12.65 -6.02
C ASP A 330 1.52 -13.88 -6.71
N PRO A 331 0.53 -14.54 -6.08
CA PRO A 331 -0.09 -15.75 -6.63
C PRO A 331 -0.70 -15.60 -8.02
N ARG A 332 -1.09 -14.38 -8.43
CA ARG A 332 -1.64 -14.15 -9.79
C ARG A 332 -0.67 -14.52 -10.91
N TRP A 333 0.62 -14.59 -10.63
CA TRP A 333 1.68 -14.91 -11.60
C TRP A 333 2.20 -16.34 -11.50
N LEU A 334 1.61 -17.14 -10.62
CA LEU A 334 1.92 -18.52 -10.39
C LEU A 334 0.81 -19.42 -10.95
N PRO A 335 1.12 -20.66 -11.35
CA PRO A 335 0.09 -21.65 -11.68
C PRO A 335 -0.88 -21.85 -10.50
N GLU A 336 -2.13 -22.17 -10.79
CA GLU A 336 -3.09 -22.55 -9.76
C GLU A 336 -2.57 -23.74 -8.97
N GLU A 337 -2.82 -23.76 -7.66
CA GLU A 337 -2.52 -24.92 -6.84
C GLU A 337 -3.47 -26.07 -7.23
N ILE A 338 -2.88 -27.20 -7.61
CA ILE A 338 -3.67 -28.43 -7.80
C ILE A 338 -3.95 -28.94 -6.39
N VAL A 339 -5.17 -28.75 -5.91
CA VAL A 339 -5.64 -29.37 -4.69
C VAL A 339 -5.97 -30.82 -5.07
N GLU A 340 -5.08 -31.77 -4.71
CA GLU A 340 -5.35 -33.20 -4.83
C GLU A 340 -6.37 -33.68 -3.77
#